data_8b208f10b27cf567df9116c3c3a770e0
#
_entry.id   8b208f10b27cf567df9116c3c3a770e0
#
_cell.length_a   1.000
_cell.length_b   1.000
_cell.length_c   1.000
_cell.angle_alpha   90.00
_cell.angle_beta   90.00
_cell.angle_gamma   90.00
#
_symmetry.space_group_name_H-M   'P 1'
#
loop_
_entity.id
_entity.type
_entity.pdbx_description
1 polymer ?
#
loop_
_entity_poly.entity_id
_entity_poly.type
_entity_poly.pdbx_seq_one_letter_code
_entity_poly.pdbx_strand_id
1 'polypeptide(L)'
;MNQLLKVDINYFDESFRSQIAPTALGFLQQLDGLSIFDIKGVDQSRNRVITTLIHGNEPSGFIASHWWLRNDKIPATNIRIIICNPEAAKTKPKFSNRYLAHEKDLNRFFSACDSDMLEIALRARQIKQAVAEVKPEAVIDLHNTSGSSPAFGVILADDERTLDLVSLFTNKLILTGLTVGSIMEQSFNAPFATIECGGSNEISSHQVAKDGLHEFVSREFIFDNHSDRVEIHRHPLRIELVGDASIGFSHDRLPTTDITLRADAEKFNRQCISAGEFIGWCDTGELLLLQAIDEQGVDQINHLIDRNNGCLFAKQTMQLFMVNTILEIATNDCLFYATVEKSSLNEMEKIRIGI
;
A
#
# COMPACT_ATOMS: atom_id res chain seq x y z
N MET A 1 5.56 -38.60 -6.26
CA MET A 1 4.87 -37.97 -7.38
C MET A 1 4.58 -36.54 -6.93
N ASN A 2 5.44 -35.59 -7.32
CA ASN A 2 5.22 -34.19 -6.99
C ASN A 2 3.95 -33.73 -7.71
N GLN A 3 2.87 -33.47 -6.97
CA GLN A 3 1.80 -32.61 -7.47
C GLN A 3 2.43 -31.26 -7.75
N LEU A 4 2.54 -30.91 -9.03
CA LEU A 4 2.90 -29.55 -9.43
C LEU A 4 1.86 -28.62 -8.79
N LEU A 5 2.29 -27.80 -7.85
CA LEU A 5 1.48 -26.73 -7.29
C LEU A 5 0.98 -25.87 -8.47
N LYS A 6 -0.31 -25.79 -8.65
CA LYS A 6 -0.96 -25.03 -9.71
C LYS A 6 -1.87 -24.01 -9.06
N VAL A 7 -1.57 -22.75 -9.28
CA VAL A 7 -2.52 -21.67 -8.95
C VAL A 7 -3.42 -21.49 -10.16
N ASP A 8 -4.72 -21.62 -9.97
CA ASP A 8 -5.69 -21.47 -11.06
C ASP A 8 -5.82 -19.98 -11.41
N ILE A 9 -5.73 -19.69 -12.70
CA ILE A 9 -5.94 -18.36 -13.27
C ILE A 9 -7.22 -18.40 -14.07
N ASN A 10 -8.15 -17.50 -13.78
CA ASN A 10 -9.40 -17.34 -14.49
C ASN A 10 -9.33 -16.10 -15.38
N TYR A 11 -9.51 -16.29 -16.69
CA TYR A 11 -9.57 -15.20 -17.65
C TYR A 11 -11.01 -14.92 -18.05
N PHE A 12 -11.39 -13.66 -17.98
CA PHE A 12 -12.71 -13.16 -18.37
C PHE A 12 -12.55 -12.08 -19.42
N ASP A 13 -13.35 -12.15 -20.46
CA ASP A 13 -13.46 -11.12 -21.47
C ASP A 13 -14.67 -10.19 -21.19
N GLU A 14 -14.87 -9.22 -22.05
CA GLU A 14 -15.98 -8.26 -21.94
C GLU A 14 -17.39 -8.89 -21.91
N SER A 15 -17.56 -10.13 -22.39
CA SER A 15 -18.87 -10.81 -22.38
C SER A 15 -19.31 -11.16 -20.96
N PHE A 16 -18.38 -11.35 -20.05
CA PHE A 16 -18.65 -11.62 -18.64
C PHE A 16 -19.30 -10.44 -17.90
N ARG A 17 -19.17 -9.21 -18.41
CA ARG A 17 -19.70 -7.99 -17.76
C ARG A 17 -21.22 -8.08 -17.49
N SER A 18 -21.97 -8.69 -18.40
CA SER A 18 -23.42 -8.90 -18.24
C SER A 18 -23.80 -9.89 -17.13
N GLN A 19 -22.86 -10.72 -16.69
CA GLN A 19 -23.03 -11.75 -15.66
C GLN A 19 -22.57 -11.30 -14.28
N ILE A 20 -21.94 -10.12 -14.17
CA ILE A 20 -21.41 -9.60 -12.91
C ILE A 20 -22.54 -9.32 -11.92
N ALA A 21 -22.45 -9.90 -10.74
CA ALA A 21 -23.45 -9.75 -9.69
C ALA A 21 -23.68 -8.26 -9.33
N PRO A 22 -24.92 -7.88 -8.95
CA PRO A 22 -25.27 -6.48 -8.67
C PRO A 22 -24.49 -5.84 -7.52
N THR A 23 -23.99 -6.64 -6.59
CA THR A 23 -23.23 -6.17 -5.42
C THR A 23 -21.79 -6.63 -5.48
N ALA A 24 -20.86 -5.83 -4.94
CA ALA A 24 -19.45 -6.21 -4.85
C ALA A 24 -19.24 -7.52 -4.07
N LEU A 25 -20.01 -7.76 -3.01
CA LEU A 25 -19.97 -9.03 -2.27
C LEU A 25 -20.48 -10.22 -3.10
N GLY A 26 -21.49 -10.02 -3.94
CA GLY A 26 -21.96 -11.04 -4.89
C GLY A 26 -20.92 -11.32 -5.95
N PHE A 27 -20.29 -10.29 -6.50
CA PHE A 27 -19.21 -10.42 -7.47
C PHE A 27 -18.01 -11.16 -6.87
N LEU A 28 -17.60 -10.84 -5.65
CA LEU A 28 -16.53 -11.55 -4.95
C LEU A 28 -16.81 -13.08 -4.87
N GLN A 29 -18.06 -13.47 -4.70
CA GLN A 29 -18.42 -14.91 -4.66
C GLN A 29 -18.35 -15.62 -6.02
N GLN A 30 -18.34 -14.88 -7.13
CA GLN A 30 -18.21 -15.42 -8.49
C GLN A 30 -16.75 -15.70 -8.87
N LEU A 31 -15.77 -15.21 -8.10
CA LEU A 31 -14.36 -15.31 -8.42
C LEU A 31 -13.74 -16.49 -7.66
N ASP A 32 -12.97 -17.31 -8.35
CA ASP A 32 -12.18 -18.39 -7.75
C ASP A 32 -10.73 -18.25 -8.24
N GLY A 33 -9.78 -18.03 -7.31
CA GLY A 33 -8.38 -17.83 -7.64
C GLY A 33 -8.08 -16.50 -8.29
N LEU A 34 -6.86 -16.38 -8.78
CA LEU A 34 -6.39 -15.22 -9.55
C LEU A 34 -7.32 -14.95 -10.73
N SER A 35 -7.94 -13.80 -10.78
CA SER A 35 -8.98 -13.46 -11.77
C SER A 35 -8.56 -12.25 -12.61
N ILE A 36 -8.56 -12.40 -13.94
CA ILE A 36 -8.09 -11.42 -14.91
C ILE A 36 -9.24 -11.06 -15.84
N PHE A 37 -9.52 -9.77 -15.98
CA PHE A 37 -10.56 -9.22 -16.84
C PHE A 37 -9.92 -8.39 -17.95
N ASP A 38 -10.10 -8.81 -19.20
CA ASP A 38 -9.62 -8.10 -20.38
C ASP A 38 -10.79 -7.38 -21.09
N ILE A 39 -10.73 -6.06 -21.13
CA ILE A 39 -11.75 -5.19 -21.73
C ILE A 39 -11.13 -4.39 -22.86
N LYS A 40 -11.70 -4.51 -24.05
CA LYS A 40 -11.24 -3.76 -25.23
C LYS A 40 -11.64 -2.29 -25.13
N GLY A 41 -10.68 -1.43 -25.47
CA GLY A 41 -10.87 0.00 -25.54
C GLY A 41 -11.12 0.54 -26.93
N VAL A 42 -11.31 1.85 -27.01
CA VAL A 42 -11.39 2.59 -28.28
C VAL A 42 -10.06 2.47 -29.02
N ASP A 43 -8.95 2.78 -28.36
CA ASP A 43 -7.60 2.55 -28.88
C ASP A 43 -7.08 1.20 -28.40
N GLN A 44 -7.11 0.22 -29.30
CA GLN A 44 -6.66 -1.14 -29.00
C GLN A 44 -5.14 -1.35 -29.16
N SER A 45 -4.40 -0.32 -29.53
CA SER A 45 -2.93 -0.39 -29.63
C SER A 45 -2.24 -0.18 -28.28
N ARG A 46 -2.93 0.35 -27.27
CA ARG A 46 -2.43 0.64 -25.92
C ARG A 46 -3.16 -0.17 -24.88
N ASN A 47 -2.44 -0.52 -23.80
CA ASN A 47 -2.99 -1.29 -22.69
C ASN A 47 -2.68 -0.60 -21.37
N ARG A 48 -3.64 -0.59 -20.44
CA ARG A 48 -3.46 -0.15 -19.05
C ARG A 48 -3.79 -1.30 -18.12
N VAL A 49 -3.04 -1.43 -17.05
CA VAL A 49 -3.23 -2.52 -16.10
C VAL A 49 -3.59 -1.98 -14.72
N ILE A 50 -4.52 -2.61 -14.08
CA ILE A 50 -4.95 -2.37 -12.70
C ILE A 50 -4.76 -3.66 -11.92
N THR A 51 -4.02 -3.61 -10.82
CA THR A 51 -3.98 -4.68 -9.82
C THR A 51 -4.75 -4.26 -8.57
N THR A 52 -5.39 -5.21 -7.92
CA THR A 52 -6.13 -4.96 -6.67
C THR A 52 -6.29 -6.26 -5.88
N LEU A 53 -6.68 -6.15 -4.60
CA LEU A 53 -6.78 -7.27 -3.68
C LEU A 53 -5.51 -8.13 -3.63
N ILE A 54 -4.32 -7.54 -3.68
CA ILE A 54 -3.09 -8.21 -3.24
C ILE A 54 -3.27 -8.62 -1.78
N HIS A 55 -3.91 -7.76 -1.00
CA HIS A 55 -4.35 -8.03 0.36
C HIS A 55 -5.88 -8.13 0.41
N GLY A 56 -6.40 -9.21 1.00
CA GLY A 56 -7.83 -9.48 1.00
C GLY A 56 -8.67 -8.51 1.86
N ASN A 57 -8.04 -7.77 2.77
CA ASN A 57 -8.67 -6.75 3.62
C ASN A 57 -8.63 -5.34 3.04
N GLU A 58 -8.27 -5.17 1.77
CA GLU A 58 -8.11 -3.89 1.09
C GLU A 58 -9.11 -3.75 -0.07
N PRO A 59 -10.40 -3.47 0.22
CA PRO A 59 -11.48 -3.67 -0.74
C PRO A 59 -11.67 -2.54 -1.76
N SER A 60 -11.05 -1.34 -1.59
CA SER A 60 -11.44 -0.16 -2.37
C SER A 60 -11.21 -0.32 -3.87
N GLY A 61 -10.05 -0.87 -4.27
CA GLY A 61 -9.76 -1.15 -5.67
C GLY A 61 -10.71 -2.19 -6.29
N PHE A 62 -11.05 -3.22 -5.53
CA PHE A 62 -12.03 -4.23 -5.94
C PHE A 62 -13.44 -3.65 -6.10
N ILE A 63 -13.89 -2.83 -5.15
CA ILE A 63 -15.19 -2.15 -5.22
C ILE A 63 -15.24 -1.20 -6.41
N ALA A 64 -14.16 -0.46 -6.67
CA ALA A 64 -14.06 0.42 -7.84
C ALA A 64 -14.08 -0.37 -9.16
N SER A 65 -13.34 -1.49 -9.22
CA SER A 65 -13.33 -2.38 -10.38
C SER A 65 -14.70 -2.99 -10.65
N HIS A 66 -15.39 -3.49 -9.61
CA HIS A 66 -16.75 -3.98 -9.72
C HIS A 66 -17.71 -2.90 -10.23
N TRP A 67 -17.67 -1.71 -9.64
CA TRP A 67 -18.49 -0.58 -10.07
C TRP A 67 -18.24 -0.24 -11.55
N TRP A 68 -16.98 -0.18 -11.98
CA TRP A 68 -16.62 0.17 -13.34
C TRP A 68 -17.01 -0.93 -14.34
N LEU A 69 -16.72 -2.21 -14.04
CA LEU A 69 -17.05 -3.35 -14.90
C LEU A 69 -18.56 -3.47 -15.17
N ARG A 70 -19.39 -3.05 -14.23
CA ARG A 70 -20.87 -3.05 -14.41
C ARG A 70 -21.42 -1.88 -15.21
N ASN A 71 -20.62 -0.84 -15.40
CA ASN A 71 -21.02 0.26 -16.28
C ASN A 71 -20.58 -0.07 -17.71
N ASP A 72 -21.50 -0.23 -18.65
CA ASP A 72 -21.21 -0.61 -20.04
C ASP A 72 -20.40 0.43 -20.84
N LYS A 73 -19.53 1.18 -20.16
CA LYS A 73 -18.63 2.15 -20.78
C LYS A 73 -17.46 1.45 -21.45
N ILE A 74 -17.09 1.93 -22.63
CA ILE A 74 -15.89 1.50 -23.35
C ILE A 74 -14.72 2.35 -22.82
N PRO A 75 -13.60 1.74 -22.37
CA PRO A 75 -12.43 2.50 -21.92
C PRO A 75 -11.70 3.16 -23.09
N ALA A 76 -10.90 4.17 -22.82
CA ALA A 76 -10.12 4.86 -23.85
C ALA A 76 -9.08 3.94 -24.52
N THR A 77 -8.46 3.06 -23.75
CA THR A 77 -7.50 2.05 -24.20
C THR A 77 -7.93 0.66 -23.71
N ASN A 78 -7.29 -0.41 -24.16
CA ASN A 78 -7.52 -1.72 -23.56
C ASN A 78 -7.18 -1.69 -22.08
N ILE A 79 -7.99 -2.35 -21.25
CA ILE A 79 -7.82 -2.43 -19.81
C ILE A 79 -7.69 -3.89 -19.39
N ARG A 80 -6.69 -4.19 -18.58
CA ARG A 80 -6.59 -5.44 -17.84
C ARG A 80 -6.75 -5.17 -16.36
N ILE A 81 -7.75 -5.79 -15.72
CA ILE A 81 -7.96 -5.75 -14.27
C ILE A 81 -7.57 -7.10 -13.70
N ILE A 82 -6.67 -7.10 -12.71
CA ILE A 82 -6.16 -8.30 -12.06
C ILE A 82 -6.60 -8.28 -10.59
N ILE A 83 -7.45 -9.22 -10.20
CA ILE A 83 -7.90 -9.42 -8.83
C ILE A 83 -7.05 -10.54 -8.23
N CYS A 84 -6.11 -10.17 -7.35
CA CYS A 84 -4.95 -10.98 -7.02
C CYS A 84 -5.24 -12.10 -5.99
N ASN A 85 -6.03 -11.81 -4.94
CA ASN A 85 -6.28 -12.75 -3.84
C ASN A 85 -7.73 -12.69 -3.33
N PRO A 86 -8.72 -13.05 -4.17
CA PRO A 86 -10.12 -13.04 -3.76
C PRO A 86 -10.43 -14.05 -2.64
N GLU A 87 -9.64 -15.12 -2.48
CA GLU A 87 -9.83 -16.13 -1.43
C GLU A 87 -9.66 -15.52 -0.04
N ALA A 88 -8.59 -14.73 0.16
CA ALA A 88 -8.38 -14.04 1.43
C ALA A 88 -9.54 -13.08 1.75
N ALA A 89 -10.02 -12.34 0.73
CA ALA A 89 -11.16 -11.43 0.86
C ALA A 89 -12.49 -12.14 1.16
N LYS A 90 -12.68 -13.38 0.69
CA LYS A 90 -13.87 -14.22 0.95
C LYS A 90 -13.93 -14.76 2.38
N THR A 91 -12.78 -14.87 3.07
CA THR A 91 -12.70 -15.42 4.43
C THR A 91 -13.56 -14.58 5.37
N LYS A 92 -14.30 -15.24 6.25
CA LYS A 92 -15.22 -14.55 7.18
C LYS A 92 -14.48 -14.00 8.40
N PRO A 93 -14.80 -12.76 8.84
CA PRO A 93 -15.61 -11.76 8.14
C PRO A 93 -15.00 -11.36 6.80
N LYS A 94 -15.83 -11.10 5.78
CA LYS A 94 -15.34 -10.73 4.44
C LYS A 94 -14.53 -9.43 4.50
N PHE A 95 -13.44 -9.37 3.75
CA PHE A 95 -12.50 -8.25 3.73
C PHE A 95 -11.85 -7.94 5.10
N SER A 96 -11.66 -8.96 5.95
CA SER A 96 -10.98 -8.78 7.24
C SER A 96 -9.58 -9.38 7.30
N ASN A 97 -9.26 -10.28 6.38
CA ASN A 97 -7.97 -10.99 6.39
C ASN A 97 -7.08 -10.48 5.28
N ARG A 98 -5.86 -10.09 5.63
CA ARG A 98 -4.84 -9.63 4.71
C ARG A 98 -4.42 -10.77 3.75
N TYR A 99 -4.24 -11.97 4.28
CA TYR A 99 -3.94 -13.22 3.58
C TYR A 99 -4.58 -14.40 4.33
N LEU A 100 -4.57 -15.57 3.75
CA LEU A 100 -5.09 -16.77 4.40
C LEU A 100 -4.17 -17.21 5.55
N ALA A 101 -4.71 -17.81 6.59
CA ALA A 101 -3.97 -18.16 7.82
C ALA A 101 -2.75 -19.08 7.59
N HIS A 102 -2.73 -19.84 6.50
CA HIS A 102 -1.62 -20.72 6.11
C HIS A 102 -0.67 -20.07 5.07
N GLU A 103 -0.98 -18.87 4.58
CA GLU A 103 -0.18 -18.13 3.62
C GLU A 103 0.67 -17.07 4.31
N LYS A 104 1.56 -16.46 3.54
CA LYS A 104 2.33 -15.28 3.88
C LYS A 104 1.83 -14.08 3.08
N ASP A 105 2.35 -12.90 3.37
CA ASP A 105 2.01 -11.69 2.64
C ASP A 105 2.48 -11.77 1.17
N LEU A 106 1.52 -11.85 0.23
CA LEU A 106 1.80 -11.93 -1.21
C LEU A 106 2.70 -10.78 -1.68
N ASN A 107 2.53 -9.57 -1.10
CA ASN A 107 3.31 -8.38 -1.47
C ASN A 107 4.75 -8.37 -0.90
N ARG A 108 5.27 -9.56 -0.53
CA ARG A 108 6.68 -9.80 -0.14
C ARG A 108 7.35 -10.85 -1.04
N PHE A 109 6.62 -11.38 -2.05
CA PHE A 109 7.08 -12.50 -2.87
C PHE A 109 7.28 -12.17 -4.35
N PHE A 110 7.12 -10.92 -4.77
CA PHE A 110 7.32 -10.54 -6.18
C PHE A 110 8.79 -10.60 -6.64
N SER A 111 9.74 -10.53 -5.70
CA SER A 111 11.18 -10.71 -5.94
C SER A 111 11.66 -12.14 -5.64
N ALA A 112 10.76 -13.08 -5.34
CA ALA A 112 11.10 -14.48 -5.06
C ALA A 112 11.76 -15.14 -6.27
N CYS A 113 12.77 -16.00 -6.02
CA CYS A 113 13.47 -16.69 -7.10
C CYS A 113 12.56 -17.74 -7.77
N ASP A 114 12.89 -18.10 -9.02
CA ASP A 114 12.15 -19.12 -9.79
C ASP A 114 12.20 -20.51 -9.16
N SER A 115 13.20 -20.78 -8.31
CA SER A 115 13.31 -22.02 -7.55
C SER A 115 12.38 -22.10 -6.33
N ASP A 116 11.77 -20.99 -5.92
CA ASP A 116 10.81 -20.98 -4.83
C ASP A 116 9.52 -21.68 -5.25
N MET A 117 9.29 -22.86 -4.64
CA MET A 117 8.13 -23.73 -4.93
C MET A 117 6.93 -23.43 -4.03
N LEU A 118 6.95 -22.34 -3.28
CA LEU A 118 5.80 -21.91 -2.48
C LEU A 118 4.66 -21.45 -3.39
N GLU A 119 3.44 -21.85 -3.07
CA GLU A 119 2.25 -21.45 -3.84
C GLU A 119 2.11 -19.94 -3.97
N ILE A 120 2.43 -19.18 -2.92
CA ILE A 120 2.43 -17.73 -2.92
C ILE A 120 3.45 -17.13 -3.90
N ALA A 121 4.64 -17.73 -4.02
CA ALA A 121 5.65 -17.30 -4.97
C ALA A 121 5.22 -17.58 -6.42
N LEU A 122 4.53 -18.70 -6.65
CA LEU A 122 3.90 -19.03 -7.94
C LEU A 122 2.85 -17.99 -8.31
N ARG A 123 1.96 -17.63 -7.37
CA ARG A 123 0.93 -16.59 -7.56
C ARG A 123 1.56 -15.24 -7.90
N ALA A 124 2.58 -14.82 -7.16
CA ALA A 124 3.31 -13.58 -7.46
C ALA A 124 3.90 -13.57 -8.88
N ARG A 125 4.51 -14.68 -9.32
CA ARG A 125 5.04 -14.82 -10.70
C ARG A 125 3.94 -14.75 -11.75
N GLN A 126 2.79 -15.40 -11.53
CA GLN A 126 1.66 -15.37 -12.44
C GLN A 126 1.08 -13.95 -12.59
N ILE A 127 0.95 -13.20 -11.48
CA ILE A 127 0.52 -11.80 -11.51
C ILE A 127 1.54 -10.97 -12.31
N LYS A 128 2.82 -11.11 -12.00
CA LYS A 128 3.89 -10.41 -12.72
C LYS A 128 3.85 -10.70 -14.22
N GLN A 129 3.69 -11.96 -14.60
CA GLN A 129 3.56 -12.36 -16.00
C GLN A 129 2.30 -11.76 -16.64
N ALA A 130 1.15 -11.80 -15.96
CA ALA A 130 -0.10 -11.25 -16.46
C ALA A 130 -0.03 -9.72 -16.68
N VAL A 131 0.71 -8.98 -15.85
CA VAL A 131 0.98 -7.56 -16.08
C VAL A 131 1.87 -7.36 -17.31
N ALA A 132 2.98 -8.10 -17.38
CA ALA A 132 4.01 -7.87 -18.41
C ALA A 132 3.56 -8.28 -19.82
N GLU A 133 2.73 -9.33 -19.98
CA GLU A 133 2.37 -9.90 -21.29
C GLU A 133 1.57 -8.93 -22.18
N VAL A 134 0.83 -7.98 -21.60
CA VAL A 134 0.07 -6.98 -22.36
C VAL A 134 0.89 -5.74 -22.72
N LYS A 135 2.14 -5.67 -22.29
CA LYS A 135 3.02 -4.50 -22.53
C LYS A 135 2.32 -3.19 -22.19
N PRO A 136 2.02 -2.94 -20.90
CA PRO A 136 1.20 -1.81 -20.50
C PRO A 136 1.90 -0.47 -20.79
N GLU A 137 1.12 0.58 -21.10
CA GLU A 137 1.61 1.97 -21.09
C GLU A 137 1.66 2.54 -19.66
N ALA A 138 0.86 1.97 -18.74
CA ALA A 138 0.76 2.35 -17.35
C ALA A 138 0.22 1.21 -16.49
N VAL A 139 0.67 1.14 -15.24
CA VAL A 139 0.19 0.19 -14.23
C VAL A 139 -0.16 0.93 -12.95
N ILE A 140 -1.32 0.66 -12.38
CA ILE A 140 -1.70 1.09 -11.03
C ILE A 140 -2.00 -0.12 -10.15
N ASP A 141 -1.59 -0.04 -8.89
CA ASP A 141 -1.89 -1.04 -7.87
C ASP A 141 -2.70 -0.39 -6.75
N LEU A 142 -3.96 -0.84 -6.56
CA LEU A 142 -4.90 -0.21 -5.66
C LEU A 142 -4.95 -0.93 -4.32
N HIS A 143 -4.53 -0.24 -3.28
CA HIS A 143 -4.46 -0.67 -1.89
C HIS A 143 -5.35 0.16 -0.96
N ASN A 144 -5.42 -0.29 0.29
CA ASN A 144 -5.92 0.48 1.41
C ASN A 144 -4.94 0.43 2.58
N THR A 145 -4.88 1.50 3.36
CA THR A 145 -4.23 1.46 4.67
C THR A 145 -5.09 0.71 5.69
N SER A 146 -4.44 0.07 6.66
CA SER A 146 -5.13 -0.66 7.72
C SER A 146 -5.86 0.27 8.70
N GLY A 147 -5.24 1.41 9.03
CA GLY A 147 -5.85 2.46 9.87
C GLY A 147 -6.48 3.59 9.05
N SER A 148 -7.18 4.49 9.72
CA SER A 148 -7.77 5.69 9.11
C SER A 148 -6.67 6.59 8.53
N SER A 149 -6.71 6.88 7.23
CA SER A 149 -5.70 7.68 6.53
C SER A 149 -6.29 8.42 5.34
N PRO A 150 -5.75 9.59 4.95
CA PRO A 150 -5.99 10.14 3.62
C PRO A 150 -5.36 9.23 2.56
N ALA A 151 -5.77 9.41 1.30
CA ALA A 151 -5.12 8.73 0.18
C ALA A 151 -3.73 9.31 -0.09
N PHE A 152 -2.80 8.46 -0.53
CA PHE A 152 -1.47 8.85 -1.02
C PHE A 152 -0.94 7.81 -2.01
N GLY A 153 -0.05 8.25 -2.89
CA GLY A 153 0.71 7.37 -3.77
C GLY A 153 1.99 6.86 -3.10
N VAL A 154 2.49 5.71 -3.54
CA VAL A 154 3.83 5.21 -3.20
C VAL A 154 4.54 4.85 -4.50
N ILE A 155 5.74 5.40 -4.72
CA ILE A 155 6.55 5.16 -5.92
C ILE A 155 8.03 4.99 -5.57
N LEU A 156 8.79 4.41 -6.50
CA LEU A 156 10.24 4.22 -6.38
C LEU A 156 11.07 5.25 -7.16
N ALA A 157 10.47 5.92 -8.14
CA ALA A 157 11.13 6.93 -8.97
C ALA A 157 10.16 8.09 -9.25
N ASP A 158 10.66 9.30 -9.16
CA ASP A 158 9.90 10.56 -9.33
C ASP A 158 9.93 11.08 -10.77
N ASP A 159 9.75 10.21 -11.73
CA ASP A 159 9.57 10.63 -13.12
C ASP A 159 8.16 11.24 -13.34
N GLU A 160 8.08 12.19 -14.28
CA GLU A 160 6.86 12.95 -14.54
C GLU A 160 5.64 12.07 -14.84
N ARG A 161 5.83 10.97 -15.59
CA ARG A 161 4.72 10.09 -15.96
C ARG A 161 4.16 9.33 -14.75
N THR A 162 5.03 8.91 -13.84
CA THR A 162 4.61 8.24 -12.60
C THR A 162 3.88 9.23 -11.66
N LEU A 163 4.35 10.49 -11.60
CA LEU A 163 3.67 11.55 -10.84
C LEU A 163 2.28 11.86 -11.43
N ASP A 164 2.16 11.90 -12.77
CA ASP A 164 0.87 12.07 -13.43
C ASP A 164 -0.11 10.95 -13.06
N LEU A 165 0.34 9.68 -12.98
CA LEU A 165 -0.51 8.57 -12.53
C LEU A 165 -1.04 8.78 -11.10
N VAL A 166 -0.17 9.19 -10.17
CA VAL A 166 -0.57 9.46 -8.78
C VAL A 166 -1.60 10.58 -8.74
N SER A 167 -1.42 11.65 -9.55
CA SER A 167 -2.29 12.81 -9.57
C SER A 167 -3.75 12.51 -9.96
N LEU A 168 -4.01 11.37 -10.61
CA LEU A 168 -5.36 10.91 -10.93
C LEU A 168 -6.15 10.49 -9.67
N PHE A 169 -5.45 10.15 -8.59
CA PHE A 169 -6.05 9.61 -7.37
C PHE A 169 -5.89 10.53 -6.16
N THR A 170 -4.73 11.18 -6.04
CA THR A 170 -4.37 11.95 -4.85
C THR A 170 -3.30 13.00 -5.17
N ASN A 171 -3.17 13.98 -4.28
CA ASN A 171 -2.11 14.98 -4.34
C ASN A 171 -0.96 14.73 -3.33
N LYS A 172 -0.91 13.56 -2.68
CA LYS A 172 0.15 13.18 -1.74
C LYS A 172 0.90 11.96 -2.22
N LEU A 173 2.19 11.95 -2.02
CA LEU A 173 3.07 10.91 -2.50
C LEU A 173 4.22 10.63 -1.54
N ILE A 174 4.51 9.36 -1.31
CA ILE A 174 5.74 8.88 -0.69
C ILE A 174 6.67 8.38 -1.80
N LEU A 175 7.83 9.00 -1.93
CA LEU A 175 8.94 8.48 -2.73
C LEU A 175 9.85 7.67 -1.80
N THR A 176 9.96 6.38 -2.04
CA THR A 176 10.71 5.45 -1.19
C THR A 176 11.75 4.66 -1.96
N GLY A 177 12.91 4.41 -1.35
CA GLY A 177 13.91 3.45 -1.81
C GLY A 177 13.88 2.13 -1.02
N LEU A 178 12.93 1.97 -0.10
CA LEU A 178 12.79 0.75 0.69
C LEU A 178 12.34 -0.41 -0.21
N THR A 179 13.02 -1.55 -0.08
CA THR A 179 12.72 -2.78 -0.82
C THR A 179 12.21 -3.83 0.15
N VAL A 180 11.02 -4.36 -0.12
CA VAL A 180 10.34 -5.34 0.73
C VAL A 180 9.85 -6.56 -0.06
N GLY A 181 10.18 -6.66 -1.36
CA GLY A 181 9.72 -7.72 -2.25
C GLY A 181 8.33 -7.50 -2.83
N SER A 182 7.89 -6.23 -2.93
CA SER A 182 6.57 -5.83 -3.41
C SER A 182 6.46 -5.82 -4.95
N ILE A 183 5.21 -5.75 -5.45
CA ILE A 183 4.95 -5.65 -6.89
C ILE A 183 5.51 -4.37 -7.51
N MET A 184 5.53 -3.25 -6.77
CA MET A 184 6.04 -1.97 -7.27
C MET A 184 7.54 -2.00 -7.56
N GLU A 185 8.29 -2.95 -7.02
CA GLU A 185 9.71 -3.13 -7.26
C GLU A 185 10.00 -3.86 -8.60
N GLN A 186 8.94 -4.32 -9.29
CA GLN A 186 9.08 -5.03 -10.54
C GLN A 186 9.10 -4.07 -11.72
N SER A 187 10.04 -4.29 -12.65
CA SER A 187 10.08 -3.51 -13.89
C SER A 187 9.08 -4.08 -14.90
N PHE A 188 8.12 -3.25 -15.32
CA PHE A 188 7.16 -3.57 -16.39
C PHE A 188 7.43 -2.75 -17.65
N ASN A 189 8.55 -2.00 -17.72
CA ASN A 189 8.85 -1.01 -18.78
C ASN A 189 7.72 0.03 -18.97
N ALA A 190 7.01 0.34 -17.91
CA ALA A 190 5.92 1.29 -17.86
C ALA A 190 5.93 2.02 -16.50
N PRO A 191 5.43 3.26 -16.44
CA PRO A 191 5.17 3.93 -15.17
C PRO A 191 4.26 3.06 -14.28
N PHE A 192 4.66 2.94 -13.02
CA PHE A 192 3.96 2.15 -12.01
C PHE A 192 3.73 2.99 -10.75
N ALA A 193 2.50 3.00 -10.25
CA ALA A 193 2.17 3.64 -8.97
C ALA A 193 1.32 2.72 -8.10
N THR A 194 1.71 2.55 -6.84
CA THR A 194 0.82 2.01 -5.81
C THR A 194 0.01 3.16 -5.22
N ILE A 195 -1.29 2.98 -5.11
CA ILE A 195 -2.23 3.96 -4.56
C ILE A 195 -2.84 3.40 -3.29
N GLU A 196 -2.47 3.96 -2.16
CA GLU A 196 -3.16 3.80 -0.89
C GLU A 196 -4.40 4.68 -0.89
N CYS A 197 -5.56 4.10 -1.11
CA CYS A 197 -6.82 4.85 -1.26
C CYS A 197 -7.34 5.47 0.07
N GLY A 198 -6.66 5.17 1.19
CA GLY A 198 -7.07 5.52 2.56
C GLY A 198 -7.58 4.30 3.33
N GLY A 199 -8.15 4.52 4.51
CA GLY A 199 -8.59 3.44 5.41
C GLY A 199 -9.57 2.45 4.76
N SER A 200 -9.36 1.16 4.96
CA SER A 200 -10.12 0.08 4.29
C SER A 200 -11.62 0.09 4.60
N ASN A 201 -12.03 0.65 5.73
CA ASN A 201 -13.43 0.75 6.17
C ASN A 201 -14.06 2.13 5.88
N GLU A 202 -13.36 3.03 5.19
CA GLU A 202 -13.82 4.39 4.94
C GLU A 202 -14.51 4.49 3.58
N ILE A 203 -15.72 5.07 3.55
CA ILE A 203 -16.46 5.31 2.30
C ILE A 203 -15.68 6.25 1.38
N SER A 204 -14.98 7.24 1.95
CA SER A 204 -14.11 8.16 1.22
C SER A 204 -13.01 7.43 0.43
N SER A 205 -12.44 6.38 0.99
CA SER A 205 -11.41 5.57 0.34
C SER A 205 -11.96 4.83 -0.89
N HIS A 206 -13.18 4.30 -0.77
CA HIS A 206 -13.86 3.68 -1.92
C HIS A 206 -14.19 4.71 -3.01
N GLN A 207 -14.49 5.97 -2.62
CA GLN A 207 -14.75 7.02 -3.59
C GLN A 207 -13.47 7.45 -4.31
N VAL A 208 -12.36 7.62 -3.59
CA VAL A 208 -11.03 7.88 -4.20
C VAL A 208 -10.69 6.81 -5.24
N ALA A 209 -10.84 5.52 -4.88
CA ALA A 209 -10.57 4.43 -5.81
C ALA A 209 -11.47 4.49 -7.06
N LYS A 210 -12.76 4.80 -6.91
CA LYS A 210 -13.70 4.90 -8.04
C LYS A 210 -13.39 6.07 -8.96
N ASP A 211 -13.14 7.24 -8.39
CA ASP A 211 -12.89 8.46 -9.16
C ASP A 211 -11.56 8.34 -9.90
N GLY A 212 -10.49 7.93 -9.21
CA GLY A 212 -9.19 7.75 -9.83
C GLY A 212 -9.18 6.63 -10.88
N LEU A 213 -9.84 5.49 -10.61
CA LEU A 213 -9.99 4.44 -11.62
C LEU A 213 -10.76 4.95 -12.84
N HIS A 214 -11.84 5.72 -12.64
CA HIS A 214 -12.60 6.32 -13.74
C HIS A 214 -11.70 7.21 -14.60
N GLU A 215 -10.94 8.11 -14.02
CA GLU A 215 -9.98 8.96 -14.73
C GLU A 215 -8.94 8.12 -15.48
N PHE A 216 -8.35 7.12 -14.82
CA PHE A 216 -7.34 6.25 -15.41
C PHE A 216 -7.84 5.48 -16.63
N VAL A 217 -9.08 5.00 -16.63
CA VAL A 217 -9.62 4.20 -17.75
C VAL A 217 -10.31 5.01 -18.83
N SER A 218 -10.83 6.21 -18.51
CA SER A 218 -11.67 7.01 -19.44
C SER A 218 -10.89 8.07 -20.20
N ARG A 219 -9.76 8.56 -19.66
CA ARG A 219 -8.94 9.56 -20.36
C ARG A 219 -8.19 8.93 -21.53
N GLU A 220 -8.19 9.62 -22.66
CA GLU A 220 -7.38 9.25 -23.81
C GLU A 220 -5.88 9.37 -23.49
N PHE A 221 -5.49 10.47 -22.84
CA PHE A 221 -4.12 10.73 -22.38
C PHE A 221 -4.13 10.86 -20.85
N ILE A 222 -3.22 10.14 -20.19
CA ILE A 222 -3.06 10.12 -18.71
C ILE A 222 -1.74 10.74 -18.26
N PHE A 223 -0.91 11.16 -19.20
CA PHE A 223 0.37 11.83 -18.97
C PHE A 223 0.26 13.23 -19.55
N ASP A 224 -0.38 14.14 -18.81
CA ASP A 224 -0.78 15.46 -19.25
C ASP A 224 -0.23 16.61 -18.37
N ASN A 225 0.93 16.38 -17.72
CA ASN A 225 1.67 17.35 -16.92
C ASN A 225 0.88 17.93 -15.73
N HIS A 226 0.29 17.04 -14.92
CA HIS A 226 -0.34 17.40 -13.64
C HIS A 226 0.56 17.13 -12.43
N SER A 227 1.83 16.80 -12.66
CA SER A 227 2.83 16.44 -11.66
C SER A 227 3.07 17.51 -10.59
N ASP A 228 2.94 18.80 -10.95
CA ASP A 228 3.13 19.96 -10.04
C ASP A 228 2.07 20.04 -8.92
N ARG A 229 1.02 19.21 -8.97
CA ARG A 229 -0.03 19.18 -7.95
C ARG A 229 0.25 18.18 -6.84
N VAL A 230 1.31 17.38 -6.97
CA VAL A 230 1.61 16.30 -6.03
C VAL A 230 2.67 16.76 -5.02
N GLU A 231 2.30 16.70 -3.74
CA GLU A 231 3.21 16.90 -2.61
C GLU A 231 4.04 15.65 -2.38
N ILE A 232 5.37 15.75 -2.53
CA ILE A 232 6.28 14.60 -2.47
C ILE A 232 6.96 14.53 -1.11
N HIS A 233 6.68 13.47 -0.37
CA HIS A 233 7.36 13.09 0.86
C HIS A 233 8.48 12.10 0.54
N ARG A 234 9.72 12.45 0.87
CA ARG A 234 10.93 11.69 0.51
C ARG A 234 11.55 11.03 1.71
N HIS A 235 12.30 9.94 1.46
CA HIS A 235 13.11 9.25 2.47
C HIS A 235 12.29 8.85 3.70
N PRO A 236 11.22 8.06 3.53
CA PRO A 236 10.44 7.60 4.66
C PRO A 236 11.31 6.73 5.58
N LEU A 237 11.18 6.96 6.87
CA LEU A 237 11.78 6.14 7.91
C LEU A 237 10.73 5.13 8.39
N ARG A 238 11.07 3.86 8.39
CA ARG A 238 10.18 2.78 8.83
C ARG A 238 10.36 2.55 10.32
N ILE A 239 9.32 2.83 11.09
CA ILE A 239 9.34 2.68 12.55
C ILE A 239 8.76 1.33 12.93
N GLU A 240 9.53 0.57 13.70
CA GLU A 240 9.23 -0.80 14.12
C GLU A 240 9.55 -1.02 15.59
N LEU A 241 8.97 -2.08 16.16
CA LEU A 241 9.39 -2.63 17.44
C LEU A 241 10.70 -3.41 17.30
N VAL A 242 11.52 -3.36 18.34
CA VAL A 242 12.76 -4.16 18.41
C VAL A 242 12.52 -5.40 19.25
N GLY A 243 12.89 -6.57 18.72
CA GLY A 243 12.75 -7.84 19.41
C GLY A 243 11.33 -8.20 19.77
N ASP A 244 11.12 -8.71 20.97
CA ASP A 244 9.80 -9.13 21.49
C ASP A 244 9.12 -8.03 22.31
N ALA A 245 9.42 -6.74 22.03
CA ALA A 245 8.83 -5.63 22.75
C ALA A 245 7.30 -5.62 22.60
N SER A 246 6.62 -5.50 23.75
CA SER A 246 5.16 -5.44 23.78
C SER A 246 4.67 -4.01 23.64
N ILE A 247 3.58 -3.83 22.85
CA ILE A 247 2.97 -2.53 22.59
C ILE A 247 1.48 -2.54 22.95
N GLY A 248 0.98 -1.37 23.34
CA GLY A 248 -0.46 -1.11 23.50
C GLY A 248 -0.82 0.30 23.05
N PHE A 249 -2.11 0.53 22.82
CA PHE A 249 -2.70 1.82 22.46
C PHE A 249 -3.72 2.22 23.51
N SER A 250 -3.50 3.36 24.19
CA SER A 250 -4.38 3.78 25.30
C SER A 250 -4.29 5.30 25.53
N HIS A 251 -5.30 5.85 26.19
CA HIS A 251 -5.26 7.22 26.71
C HIS A 251 -4.39 7.33 27.97
N ASP A 252 -4.20 6.22 28.68
CA ASP A 252 -3.38 6.11 29.88
C ASP A 252 -2.28 5.08 29.66
N ARG A 253 -1.16 5.23 30.39
CA ARG A 253 -0.04 4.29 30.37
C ARG A 253 -0.50 2.89 30.80
N LEU A 254 -0.19 1.88 30.01
CA LEU A 254 -0.49 0.49 30.30
C LEU A 254 0.67 -0.17 31.04
N PRO A 255 0.47 -0.68 32.27
CA PRO A 255 1.56 -1.27 33.07
C PRO A 255 2.02 -2.64 32.56
N THR A 256 1.28 -3.22 31.60
CA THR A 256 1.52 -4.56 31.05
C THR A 256 2.24 -4.56 29.72
N THR A 257 2.60 -3.40 29.19
CA THR A 257 3.30 -3.24 27.92
C THR A 257 4.57 -2.43 28.09
N ASP A 258 5.59 -2.73 27.31
CA ASP A 258 6.87 -2.00 27.30
C ASP A 258 6.68 -0.60 26.69
N ILE A 259 5.81 -0.51 25.68
CA ILE A 259 5.47 0.72 25.00
C ILE A 259 3.95 0.91 25.02
N THR A 260 3.49 2.09 25.38
CA THR A 260 2.10 2.50 25.19
C THR A 260 2.05 3.71 24.30
N LEU A 261 1.51 3.57 23.08
CA LEU A 261 1.23 4.72 22.22
C LEU A 261 -0.17 5.26 22.50
N ARG A 262 -0.39 6.49 22.11
CA ARG A 262 -1.70 7.16 22.25
C ARG A 262 -2.79 6.38 21.53
N ALA A 263 -3.97 6.25 22.15
CA ALA A 263 -5.16 5.65 21.54
C ALA A 263 -5.61 6.36 20.25
N ASP A 264 -5.34 7.68 20.16
CA ASP A 264 -5.69 8.52 18.99
C ASP A 264 -4.53 8.70 17.99
N ALA A 265 -3.53 7.80 18.00
CA ALA A 265 -2.34 7.91 17.17
C ALA A 265 -2.65 8.01 15.66
N GLU A 266 -3.73 7.37 15.18
CA GLU A 266 -4.14 7.42 13.76
C GLU A 266 -4.46 8.84 13.24
N LYS A 267 -4.74 9.81 14.15
CA LYS A 267 -4.93 11.21 13.74
C LYS A 267 -3.71 11.77 13.03
N PHE A 268 -2.50 11.28 13.35
CA PHE A 268 -1.26 11.71 12.74
C PHE A 268 -1.09 11.29 11.28
N ASN A 269 -1.94 10.40 10.76
CA ASN A 269 -2.04 10.15 9.33
C ASN A 269 -2.60 11.37 8.56
N ARG A 270 -3.33 12.26 9.25
CA ARG A 270 -4.03 13.40 8.65
C ARG A 270 -3.38 14.74 8.94
N GLN A 271 -2.46 14.79 9.90
CA GLN A 271 -1.78 16.02 10.32
C GLN A 271 -0.34 15.73 10.71
N CYS A 272 0.55 16.72 10.52
CA CYS A 272 1.91 16.62 11.02
C CYS A 272 1.91 16.53 12.55
N ILE A 273 2.83 15.73 13.07
CA ILE A 273 3.19 15.78 14.49
C ILE A 273 4.25 16.85 14.67
N SER A 274 4.05 17.77 15.62
CA SER A 274 4.97 18.86 15.88
C SER A 274 6.10 18.44 16.82
N ALA A 275 7.25 19.10 16.71
CA ALA A 275 8.31 18.92 17.69
C ALA A 275 7.81 19.20 19.12
N GLY A 276 8.14 18.32 20.06
CA GLY A 276 7.68 18.37 21.45
C GLY A 276 6.29 17.76 21.68
N GLU A 277 5.59 17.28 20.63
CA GLU A 277 4.29 16.64 20.80
C GLU A 277 4.43 15.26 21.44
N PHE A 278 3.56 14.97 22.39
CA PHE A 278 3.53 13.70 23.11
C PHE A 278 3.02 12.56 22.21
N ILE A 279 3.76 11.45 22.18
CA ILE A 279 3.46 10.27 21.36
C ILE A 279 2.95 9.11 22.22
N GLY A 280 3.48 8.93 23.43
CA GLY A 280 3.18 7.79 24.29
C GLY A 280 4.16 7.62 25.44
N TRP A 281 4.28 6.40 25.96
CA TRP A 281 5.17 6.03 27.05
C TRP A 281 6.05 4.84 26.68
N CYS A 282 7.25 4.79 27.25
CA CYS A 282 8.15 3.66 27.18
C CYS A 282 8.73 3.40 28.58
N ASP A 283 8.45 2.23 29.15
CA ASP A 283 8.76 1.90 30.54
C ASP A 283 10.17 1.37 30.75
N THR A 284 10.73 0.76 29.74
CA THR A 284 12.12 0.29 29.76
C THR A 284 13.07 1.47 29.55
N GLY A 285 14.20 1.49 30.26
CA GLY A 285 15.10 2.64 30.34
C GLY A 285 15.70 3.17 29.05
N GLU A 286 15.45 2.55 27.88
CA GLU A 286 16.09 2.87 26.62
C GLU A 286 15.10 2.94 25.46
N LEU A 287 15.34 3.86 24.50
CA LEU A 287 14.61 3.93 23.22
C LEU A 287 14.86 2.70 22.31
N LEU A 288 15.73 1.78 22.73
CA LEU A 288 16.11 0.56 22.02
C LEU A 288 14.96 -0.41 21.72
N LEU A 289 13.75 -0.16 22.25
CA LEU A 289 12.54 -0.92 21.90
C LEU A 289 11.84 -0.43 20.63
N LEU A 290 12.29 0.70 20.08
CA LEU A 290 11.87 1.24 18.79
C LEU A 290 13.09 1.44 17.91
N GLN A 291 12.95 1.16 16.63
CA GLN A 291 13.91 1.50 15.60
C GLN A 291 13.24 2.27 14.47
N ALA A 292 13.98 3.14 13.79
CA ALA A 292 13.54 3.90 12.63
C ALA A 292 14.54 3.70 11.49
N ILE A 293 14.28 2.70 10.65
CA ILE A 293 15.23 2.28 9.63
C ILE A 293 15.09 3.14 8.37
N ASP A 294 16.18 3.74 7.92
CA ASP A 294 16.28 4.46 6.66
C ASP A 294 16.53 3.51 5.46
N GLU A 295 16.54 4.07 4.26
CA GLU A 295 16.78 3.35 2.99
C GLU A 295 18.17 2.69 2.91
N GLN A 296 19.10 3.05 3.80
CA GLN A 296 20.43 2.48 3.89
C GLN A 296 20.55 1.46 5.04
N GLY A 297 19.46 1.18 5.75
CA GLY A 297 19.42 0.25 6.87
C GLY A 297 19.99 0.84 8.16
N VAL A 298 20.12 2.17 8.27
CA VAL A 298 20.64 2.85 9.48
C VAL A 298 19.48 3.25 10.38
N ASP A 299 19.62 2.97 11.67
CA ASP A 299 18.62 3.37 12.67
C ASP A 299 18.72 4.86 13.01
N GLN A 300 17.64 5.58 12.75
CA GLN A 300 17.49 7.03 12.95
C GLN A 300 16.57 7.38 14.12
N ILE A 301 16.18 6.42 14.97
CA ILE A 301 15.14 6.63 16.00
C ILE A 301 15.46 7.80 16.92
N ASN A 302 16.76 7.96 17.31
CA ASN A 302 17.21 9.03 18.19
C ASN A 302 17.10 10.43 17.56
N HIS A 303 16.90 10.55 16.25
CA HIS A 303 16.62 11.80 15.56
C HIS A 303 15.15 12.16 15.52
N LEU A 304 14.25 11.16 15.69
CA LEU A 304 12.81 11.32 15.57
C LEU A 304 12.10 11.44 16.91
N ILE A 305 12.52 10.66 17.90
CA ILE A 305 11.83 10.52 19.18
C ILE A 305 12.80 10.86 20.32
N ASP A 306 12.30 11.66 21.25
CA ASP A 306 12.95 11.94 22.53
C ASP A 306 12.19 11.24 23.66
N ARG A 307 12.93 10.83 24.71
CA ARG A 307 12.35 10.22 25.90
C ARG A 307 12.67 11.05 27.12
N ASN A 308 11.63 11.48 27.81
CA ASN A 308 11.76 12.23 29.04
C ASN A 308 10.83 11.65 30.13
N ASN A 309 11.41 11.18 31.26
CA ASN A 309 10.69 10.59 32.38
C ASN A 309 9.69 9.48 31.97
N GLY A 310 10.11 8.60 31.05
CA GLY A 310 9.27 7.52 30.53
C GLY A 310 8.21 7.94 29.51
N CYS A 311 8.09 9.24 29.20
CA CYS A 311 7.23 9.74 28.12
C CYS A 311 8.03 9.88 26.83
N LEU A 312 7.38 9.58 25.71
CA LEU A 312 7.90 9.71 24.35
C LEU A 312 7.36 10.98 23.71
N PHE A 313 8.25 11.75 23.10
CA PHE A 313 7.91 13.00 22.40
C PHE A 313 8.52 13.01 21.01
N ALA A 314 7.84 13.64 20.06
CA ALA A 314 8.43 13.95 18.76
C ALA A 314 9.58 14.93 18.93
N LYS A 315 10.78 14.60 18.44
CA LYS A 315 11.95 15.46 18.53
C LYS A 315 11.97 16.56 17.47
N GLN A 316 11.30 16.31 16.35
CA GLN A 316 11.15 17.24 15.25
C GLN A 316 9.75 17.12 14.62
N THR A 317 9.38 18.10 13.80
CA THR A 317 8.13 18.02 13.03
C THR A 317 8.26 16.95 11.95
N MET A 318 7.27 16.06 11.88
CA MET A 318 7.24 14.98 10.90
C MET A 318 5.82 14.66 10.45
N GLN A 319 5.68 14.19 9.21
CA GLN A 319 4.44 13.60 8.71
C GLN A 319 4.52 12.10 8.90
N LEU A 320 3.45 11.53 9.50
CA LEU A 320 3.32 10.08 9.65
C LEU A 320 2.38 9.52 8.60
N PHE A 321 2.64 8.27 8.22
CA PHE A 321 1.83 7.49 7.28
C PHE A 321 1.62 6.08 7.82
N MET A 322 0.52 5.47 7.45
CA MET A 322 0.16 4.08 7.81
C MET A 322 0.08 3.83 9.32
N VAL A 323 -0.04 4.87 10.15
CA VAL A 323 -0.29 4.69 11.58
C VAL A 323 -1.59 3.90 11.75
N ASN A 324 -1.52 2.82 12.51
CA ASN A 324 -2.70 2.04 12.87
C ASN A 324 -2.63 1.65 14.35
N THR A 325 -3.79 1.35 14.93
CA THR A 325 -3.91 0.93 16.33
C THR A 325 -4.26 -0.56 16.48
N ILE A 326 -4.13 -1.33 15.40
CA ILE A 326 -4.38 -2.77 15.37
C ILE A 326 -3.12 -3.50 15.84
N LEU A 327 -3.17 -4.10 17.03
CA LEU A 327 -2.00 -4.73 17.67
C LEU A 327 -1.32 -5.77 16.78
N GLU A 328 -2.08 -6.63 16.11
CA GLU A 328 -1.53 -7.67 15.24
C GLU A 328 -0.67 -7.09 14.11
N ILE A 329 -1.07 -5.95 13.54
CA ILE A 329 -0.31 -5.28 12.47
C ILE A 329 0.90 -4.57 13.07
N ALA A 330 0.71 -3.84 14.17
CA ALA A 330 1.76 -3.09 14.85
C ALA A 330 2.91 -3.99 15.32
N THR A 331 2.63 -5.24 15.68
CA THR A 331 3.64 -6.21 16.14
C THR A 331 4.30 -7.01 15.04
N ASN A 332 3.62 -7.22 13.91
CA ASN A 332 4.08 -8.14 12.84
C ASN A 332 4.55 -7.45 11.57
N ASP A 333 4.33 -6.14 11.41
CA ASP A 333 4.77 -5.37 10.24
C ASP A 333 5.56 -4.13 10.71
N CYS A 334 4.98 -2.94 10.61
CA CYS A 334 5.57 -1.71 11.14
C CYS A 334 4.52 -0.92 11.94
N LEU A 335 5.00 -0.05 12.81
CA LEU A 335 4.12 0.86 13.54
C LEU A 335 3.58 1.97 12.63
N PHE A 336 4.49 2.58 11.88
CA PHE A 336 4.21 3.64 10.90
C PHE A 336 5.46 4.01 10.12
N TYR A 337 5.27 4.80 9.08
CA TYR A 337 6.35 5.49 8.39
C TYR A 337 6.35 6.97 8.80
N ALA A 338 7.55 7.56 8.91
CA ALA A 338 7.73 8.98 9.18
C ALA A 338 8.55 9.64 8.08
N THR A 339 8.15 10.82 7.63
CA THR A 339 8.97 11.70 6.80
C THR A 339 9.21 13.02 7.53
N VAL A 340 10.40 13.59 7.34
CA VAL A 340 10.80 14.85 7.95
C VAL A 340 11.03 15.92 6.90
N GLU A 341 10.90 17.20 7.25
CA GLU A 341 11.12 18.31 6.30
C GLU A 341 12.59 18.39 5.83
N LYS A 342 12.78 18.88 4.60
CA LYS A 342 14.11 19.00 3.94
C LYS A 342 15.19 19.70 4.77
N SER A 343 14.83 20.67 5.62
CA SER A 343 15.77 21.37 6.50
C SER A 343 16.40 20.45 7.53
N SER A 344 15.61 19.53 8.06
CA SER A 344 16.04 18.52 9.05
C SER A 344 16.87 17.41 8.42
N LEU A 345 16.58 17.02 7.17
CA LEU A 345 17.35 16.03 6.42
C LEU A 345 18.79 16.51 6.15
N ASN A 346 18.97 17.80 5.83
CA ASN A 346 20.30 18.38 5.64
C ASN A 346 21.15 18.38 6.93
N GLU A 347 20.53 18.46 8.10
CA GLU A 347 21.24 18.31 9.40
C GLU A 347 21.60 16.83 9.65
N MET A 348 20.71 15.91 9.33
CA MET A 348 20.97 14.48 9.43
C MET A 348 22.12 14.04 8.49
N GLU A 349 22.15 14.54 7.25
CA GLU A 349 23.26 14.32 6.33
C GLU A 349 24.57 14.92 6.82
N LYS A 350 24.57 16.14 7.40
CA LYS A 350 25.77 16.76 7.98
C LYS A 350 26.34 15.97 9.14
N ILE A 351 25.49 15.46 10.04
CA ILE A 351 25.89 14.60 11.15
C ILE A 351 26.51 13.30 10.61
N ARG A 352 25.98 12.77 9.50
CA ARG A 352 26.47 11.54 8.84
C ARG A 352 27.86 11.69 8.20
N ILE A 353 28.18 12.87 7.66
CA ILE A 353 29.50 13.18 7.06
C ILE A 353 30.47 13.83 8.02
N GLY A 354 30.10 14.00 9.29
CA GLY A 354 31.00 14.50 10.35
C GLY A 354 31.40 15.98 10.18
N ILE A 355 30.55 16.82 9.57
CA ILE A 355 30.74 18.27 9.42
C ILE A 355 29.88 19.01 10.44
#